data_4673bfc5059080bf200f244ac8bd4889
#
_entry.id   4673bfc5059080bf200f244ac8bd4889
#
_cell.length_a   1.000
_cell.length_b   1.000
_cell.length_c   1.000
_cell.angle_alpha   90.00
_cell.angle_beta   90.00
_cell.angle_gamma   90.00
#
_symmetry.space_group_name_H-M   'P 1'
#
loop_
_entity.id
_entity.type
_entity.pdbx_description
1 polymer ?
#
loop_
_entity_poly.entity_id
_entity_poly.type
_entity_poly.pdbx_seq_one_letter_code
_entity_poly.pdbx_strand_id
1 'polypeptide(L)'
;FFIYCDLLSRYFPLKQLMRQTFIARKISFISLIHFRDEYMSPQNNHLQRPPAAVLYADELAKLKQNDHAPCPPGWQLSLPAARAFILGDSAQNISRKVVISPSAVERMLVTLATGRGLMLVGEPGTAKSLLSELLATAISGDAGLTIQGGASTTEDQIKYGWNYALLINHGPSTEALVPAPLYQGMRDGKIVRFEEITRTPLEVQDCLLGMLSDRVMTVPELTGEASQLYAREGFNI
;
A
#
# COMPACT_ATOMS: atom_id res chain seq x y z
N PHE A 1 26.52 -22.20 -2.58
CA PHE A 1 25.92 -22.88 -1.39
C PHE A 1 26.92 -22.98 -0.21
N PHE A 2 28.23 -22.93 -0.45
CA PHE A 2 29.27 -23.07 0.60
C PHE A 2 29.65 -21.74 1.26
N ILE A 3 29.34 -20.60 0.68
CA ILE A 3 29.71 -19.25 1.22
C ILE A 3 28.72 -18.75 2.27
N TYR A 4 27.51 -19.29 2.31
CA TYR A 4 26.47 -18.87 3.28
C TYR A 4 26.56 -19.53 4.66
N CYS A 5 27.33 -20.60 4.78
CA CYS A 5 27.50 -21.29 6.08
C CYS A 5 28.53 -20.64 7.03
N ASP A 6 29.45 -19.86 6.47
CA ASP A 6 30.55 -19.29 7.28
C ASP A 6 30.16 -17.97 7.99
N LEU A 7 29.15 -17.27 7.50
CA LEU A 7 28.66 -16.03 8.13
C LEU A 7 27.75 -16.27 9.35
N LEU A 8 27.07 -17.41 9.39
CA LEU A 8 26.19 -17.78 10.52
C LEU A 8 26.94 -18.34 11.72
N SER A 9 28.20 -18.79 11.54
CA SER A 9 29.03 -19.35 12.63
C SER A 9 29.60 -18.30 13.57
N ARG A 10 29.56 -17.02 13.21
CA ARG A 10 30.13 -15.92 14.02
C ARG A 10 29.16 -15.28 15.02
N TYR A 11 27.85 -15.53 14.90
CA TYR A 11 26.86 -14.82 15.71
C TYR A 11 25.97 -15.67 16.60
N PHE A 12 26.09 -17.02 16.57
CA PHE A 12 25.34 -17.88 17.49
C PHE A 12 26.11 -19.14 17.86
N PRO A 13 26.23 -19.51 19.14
CA PRO A 13 26.92 -20.74 19.59
C PRO A 13 25.98 -21.96 19.41
N LEU A 14 25.64 -22.29 18.17
CA LEU A 14 24.81 -23.45 17.81
C LEU A 14 25.49 -24.82 18.05
N LYS A 15 26.79 -24.84 18.35
CA LYS A 15 27.51 -26.09 18.61
C LYS A 15 27.15 -26.75 19.94
N GLN A 16 26.55 -26.05 20.88
CA GLN A 16 26.19 -26.63 22.17
C GLN A 16 24.78 -27.22 22.18
N LEU A 17 23.88 -26.77 21.31
CA LEU A 17 22.52 -27.31 21.21
C LEU A 17 22.45 -28.62 20.40
N MET A 18 23.38 -28.82 19.47
CA MET A 18 23.36 -30.04 18.64
C MET A 18 24.00 -31.29 19.32
N ARG A 19 24.64 -31.15 20.44
CA ARG A 19 25.21 -32.31 21.16
C ARG A 19 24.27 -32.99 22.14
N GLN A 20 23.12 -32.40 22.47
CA GLN A 20 22.17 -32.99 23.42
C GLN A 20 20.95 -33.66 22.81
N THR A 21 20.75 -33.61 21.49
CA THR A 21 19.55 -34.18 20.81
C THR A 21 19.87 -35.33 19.87
N PHE A 22 21.01 -36.02 20.02
CA PHE A 22 21.30 -37.28 19.31
C PHE A 22 20.85 -38.48 20.13
N ILE A 23 19.59 -38.52 20.56
CA ILE A 23 18.89 -39.73 20.96
C ILE A 23 17.65 -39.85 20.10
N ALA A 24 17.69 -40.89 19.27
CA ALA A 24 16.72 -41.27 18.28
C ALA A 24 15.25 -41.08 18.71
N ARG A 25 14.53 -40.25 18.01
CA ARG A 25 13.10 -40.45 17.70
C ARG A 25 12.78 -39.77 16.37
N LYS A 26 12.12 -40.53 15.49
CA LYS A 26 11.56 -40.09 14.23
C LYS A 26 10.89 -38.71 14.38
N ILE A 27 11.58 -37.64 14.01
CA ILE A 27 10.95 -36.33 13.83
C ILE A 27 10.18 -36.46 12.52
N SER A 28 8.87 -36.49 12.61
CA SER A 28 7.97 -36.53 11.47
C SER A 28 8.23 -35.29 10.60
N PHE A 29 8.20 -35.47 9.29
CA PHE A 29 8.36 -34.43 8.27
C PHE A 29 7.39 -33.24 8.50
N ILE A 30 6.32 -33.47 9.23
CA ILE A 30 5.31 -32.48 9.64
C ILE A 30 5.88 -31.47 10.67
N SER A 31 6.80 -31.90 11.58
CA SER A 31 7.44 -30.97 12.53
C SER A 31 8.42 -30.02 11.85
N LEU A 32 9.03 -30.41 10.73
CA LEU A 32 9.93 -29.53 9.96
C LEU A 32 9.17 -28.46 9.20
N ILE A 33 7.97 -28.78 8.72
CA ILE A 33 7.09 -27.83 8.03
C ILE A 33 6.54 -26.79 9.05
N HIS A 34 6.10 -27.24 10.23
CA HIS A 34 5.64 -26.33 11.29
C HIS A 34 6.76 -25.40 11.82
N PHE A 35 7.99 -25.90 11.93
CA PHE A 35 9.13 -25.09 12.33
C PHE A 35 9.50 -24.04 11.27
N ARG A 36 9.26 -24.36 9.98
CA ARG A 36 9.51 -23.43 8.87
C ARG A 36 8.45 -22.31 8.82
N ASP A 37 7.19 -22.63 9.12
CA ASP A 37 6.10 -21.66 9.10
C ASP A 37 6.16 -20.70 10.30
N GLU A 38 6.66 -21.15 11.47
CA GLU A 38 6.83 -20.32 12.66
C GLU A 38 7.99 -19.30 12.51
N TYR A 39 9.03 -19.64 11.70
CA TYR A 39 10.14 -18.73 11.38
C TYR A 39 9.90 -17.86 10.15
N MET A 40 8.90 -18.19 9.34
CA MET A 40 8.53 -17.48 8.11
C MET A 40 7.25 -16.66 8.26
N SER A 41 6.77 -16.44 9.49
CA SER A 41 5.65 -15.52 9.72
C SER A 41 6.07 -14.09 9.32
N PRO A 42 5.20 -13.31 8.68
CA PRO A 42 5.48 -11.92 8.27
C PRO A 42 5.91 -11.01 9.44
N GLN A 43 5.68 -11.42 10.68
CA GLN A 43 6.03 -10.69 11.90
C GLN A 43 7.54 -10.68 12.21
N ASN A 44 8.35 -11.57 11.61
CA ASN A 44 9.79 -11.64 11.82
C ASN A 44 10.64 -11.05 10.68
N ASN A 45 10.03 -10.40 9.70
CA ASN A 45 10.76 -9.59 8.74
C ASN A 45 11.19 -8.29 9.43
N HIS A 46 12.47 -8.22 9.81
CA HIS A 46 13.13 -6.99 10.26
C HIS A 46 13.21 -6.00 9.07
N LEU A 47 12.07 -5.45 8.69
CA LEU A 47 12.02 -4.40 7.68
C LEU A 47 12.67 -3.15 8.25
N GLN A 48 13.57 -2.55 7.49
CA GLN A 48 14.26 -1.32 7.90
C GLN A 48 13.26 -0.18 8.11
N ARG A 49 12.20 -0.13 7.30
CA ARG A 49 11.05 0.76 7.43
C ARG A 49 9.77 0.00 7.08
N PRO A 50 9.07 -0.56 8.08
CA PRO A 50 7.80 -1.23 7.84
C PRO A 50 6.74 -0.21 7.35
N PRO A 51 5.84 -0.61 6.45
CA PRO A 51 4.70 0.22 6.07
C PRO A 51 3.84 0.61 7.27
N ALA A 52 3.19 1.77 7.21
CA ALA A 52 2.34 2.27 8.30
C ALA A 52 1.22 1.29 8.69
N ALA A 53 0.67 0.55 7.73
CA ALA A 53 -0.34 -0.48 7.98
C ALA A 53 0.18 -1.62 8.89
N VAL A 54 1.46 -1.97 8.78
CA VAL A 54 2.11 -3.00 9.63
C VAL A 54 2.54 -2.40 10.96
N LEU A 55 3.17 -1.21 10.91
CA LEU A 55 3.70 -0.54 12.11
C LEU A 55 2.59 -0.20 13.11
N TYR A 56 1.41 0.18 12.64
CA TYR A 56 0.27 0.62 13.46
C TYR A 56 -0.92 -0.34 13.41
N ALA A 57 -0.69 -1.62 13.10
CA ALA A 57 -1.75 -2.62 12.94
C ALA A 57 -2.68 -2.71 14.14
N ASP A 58 -2.12 -2.72 15.37
CA ASP A 58 -2.90 -2.81 16.61
C ASP A 58 -3.78 -1.56 16.83
N GLU A 59 -3.27 -0.37 16.51
CA GLU A 59 -4.02 0.87 16.63
C GLU A 59 -5.15 0.94 15.60
N LEU A 60 -4.89 0.51 14.36
CA LEU A 60 -5.92 0.42 13.32
C LEU A 60 -7.02 -0.57 13.68
N ALA A 61 -6.66 -1.73 14.24
CA ALA A 61 -7.63 -2.72 14.70
C ALA A 61 -8.51 -2.16 15.83
N LYS A 62 -7.93 -1.48 16.82
CA LYS A 62 -8.67 -0.83 17.91
C LYS A 62 -9.63 0.24 17.39
N LEU A 63 -9.13 1.13 16.50
CA LEU A 63 -9.96 2.17 15.90
C LEU A 63 -11.14 1.55 15.14
N LYS A 64 -10.91 0.52 14.34
CA LYS A 64 -11.96 -0.16 13.58
C LYS A 64 -13.01 -0.83 14.47
N GLN A 65 -12.61 -1.39 15.62
CA GLN A 65 -13.54 -1.99 16.59
C GLN A 65 -14.41 -0.94 17.30
N ASN A 66 -13.86 0.25 17.56
CA ASN A 66 -14.54 1.32 18.29
C ASN A 66 -15.20 2.35 17.37
N ASP A 67 -15.12 2.16 16.07
CA ASP A 67 -15.64 3.11 15.08
C ASP A 67 -17.14 2.85 14.83
N HIS A 68 -17.96 3.69 15.44
CA HIS A 68 -19.42 3.66 15.29
C HIS A 68 -19.95 4.81 14.42
N ALA A 69 -19.06 5.66 13.91
CA ALA A 69 -19.43 6.78 13.05
C ALA A 69 -19.69 6.31 11.60
N PRO A 70 -20.50 7.05 10.83
CA PRO A 70 -20.72 6.71 9.43
C PRO A 70 -19.40 6.78 8.66
N CYS A 71 -19.09 5.69 7.96
CA CYS A 71 -17.90 5.57 7.14
C CYS A 71 -18.21 6.00 5.70
N PRO A 72 -17.38 6.84 5.08
CA PRO A 72 -17.52 7.14 3.66
C PRO A 72 -17.43 5.85 2.81
N PRO A 73 -18.14 5.78 1.67
CA PRO A 73 -18.09 4.61 0.81
C PRO A 73 -16.66 4.24 0.39
N GLY A 74 -16.32 2.96 0.50
CA GLY A 74 -15.00 2.43 0.16
C GLY A 74 -13.88 2.69 1.19
N TRP A 75 -14.14 3.41 2.27
CA TRP A 75 -13.16 3.68 3.32
C TRP A 75 -13.11 2.57 4.38
N GLN A 76 -11.96 2.39 5.02
CA GLN A 76 -11.77 1.46 6.14
C GLN A 76 -12.13 2.06 7.50
N LEU A 77 -11.93 3.37 7.66
CA LEU A 77 -12.22 4.11 8.88
C LEU A 77 -13.13 5.31 8.56
N SER A 78 -13.97 5.68 9.53
CA SER A 78 -14.74 6.92 9.46
C SER A 78 -13.82 8.17 9.53
N LEU A 79 -14.36 9.36 9.23
CA LEU A 79 -13.59 10.59 9.35
C LEU A 79 -13.04 10.83 10.77
N PRO A 80 -13.83 10.65 11.87
CA PRO A 80 -13.30 10.77 13.23
C PRO A 80 -12.20 9.76 13.54
N ALA A 81 -12.36 8.49 13.15
CA ALA A 81 -11.38 7.45 13.38
C ALA A 81 -10.09 7.68 12.58
N ALA A 82 -10.20 8.08 11.31
CA ALA A 82 -9.04 8.44 10.48
C ALA A 82 -8.29 9.67 11.05
N ARG A 83 -9.01 10.65 11.56
CA ARG A 83 -8.43 11.80 12.27
C ARG A 83 -7.69 11.36 13.54
N ALA A 84 -8.30 10.52 14.36
CA ALA A 84 -7.70 9.98 15.58
C ALA A 84 -6.43 9.15 15.25
N PHE A 85 -6.44 8.37 14.17
CA PHE A 85 -5.27 7.64 13.71
C PHE A 85 -4.08 8.56 13.43
N ILE A 86 -4.29 9.70 12.79
CA ILE A 86 -3.21 10.63 12.37
C ILE A 86 -2.75 11.52 13.55
N LEU A 87 -3.69 12.13 14.25
CA LEU A 87 -3.41 13.12 15.30
C LEU A 87 -3.19 12.51 16.69
N GLY A 88 -3.53 11.24 16.85
CA GLY A 88 -3.56 10.56 18.14
C GLY A 88 -4.85 10.80 18.93
N ASP A 89 -5.14 9.85 19.81
CA ASP A 89 -6.23 9.92 20.78
C ASP A 89 -5.77 9.24 22.08
N SER A 90 -5.54 10.01 23.11
CA SER A 90 -5.06 9.52 24.41
C SER A 90 -6.12 8.66 25.12
N ALA A 91 -7.42 8.92 24.92
CA ALA A 91 -8.50 8.14 25.52
C ALA A 91 -8.54 6.72 24.97
N GLN A 92 -8.18 6.53 23.70
CA GLN A 92 -8.10 5.23 23.03
C GLN A 92 -6.69 4.66 22.99
N ASN A 93 -5.70 5.31 23.61
CA ASN A 93 -4.29 4.93 23.55
C ASN A 93 -3.76 4.83 22.11
N ILE A 94 -4.10 5.82 21.28
CA ILE A 94 -3.62 5.98 19.90
C ILE A 94 -2.51 7.02 19.90
N SER A 95 -1.36 6.67 19.37
CA SER A 95 -0.18 7.54 19.33
C SER A 95 -0.35 8.66 18.29
N ARG A 96 0.20 9.85 18.60
CA ARG A 96 0.31 10.92 17.62
C ARG A 96 1.43 10.63 16.63
N LYS A 97 1.15 10.66 15.33
CA LYS A 97 2.10 10.29 14.28
C LYS A 97 2.72 11.47 13.56
N VAL A 98 2.01 12.60 13.55
CA VAL A 98 2.47 13.80 12.86
C VAL A 98 2.08 15.05 13.65
N VAL A 99 2.95 16.07 13.61
CA VAL A 99 2.69 17.38 14.24
C VAL A 99 2.15 18.32 13.17
N ILE A 100 0.84 18.43 13.11
CA ILE A 100 0.10 19.26 12.15
C ILE A 100 -1.15 19.83 12.84
N SER A 101 -1.72 20.91 12.32
CA SER A 101 -2.96 21.47 12.86
C SER A 101 -4.14 20.52 12.64
N PRO A 102 -5.01 20.29 13.63
CA PRO A 102 -6.19 19.44 13.48
C PRO A 102 -7.09 19.85 12.31
N SER A 103 -7.30 21.15 12.13
CA SER A 103 -8.12 21.68 11.03
C SER A 103 -7.54 21.38 9.63
N ALA A 104 -6.21 21.22 9.50
CA ALA A 104 -5.61 20.82 8.24
C ALA A 104 -5.92 19.35 7.92
N VAL A 105 -5.80 18.45 8.90
CA VAL A 105 -6.14 17.03 8.73
C VAL A 105 -7.63 16.88 8.42
N GLU A 106 -8.51 17.58 9.12
CA GLU A 106 -9.95 17.56 8.88
C GLU A 106 -10.29 17.99 7.45
N ARG A 107 -9.69 19.08 6.95
CA ARG A 107 -9.88 19.52 5.57
C ARG A 107 -9.40 18.49 4.56
N MET A 108 -8.25 17.83 4.78
CA MET A 108 -7.74 16.77 3.92
C MET A 108 -8.71 15.59 3.86
N LEU A 109 -9.19 15.13 5.01
CA LEU A 109 -10.14 14.02 5.09
C LEU A 109 -11.47 14.38 4.39
N VAL A 110 -12.02 15.57 4.61
CA VAL A 110 -13.23 16.03 3.93
C VAL A 110 -13.02 16.13 2.42
N THR A 111 -11.86 16.64 1.96
CA THR A 111 -11.53 16.71 0.53
C THR A 111 -11.55 15.32 -0.10
N LEU A 112 -10.90 14.34 0.51
CA LEU A 112 -10.87 12.97 0.03
C LEU A 112 -12.25 12.29 0.10
N ALA A 113 -13.03 12.54 1.17
CA ALA A 113 -14.39 12.01 1.32
C ALA A 113 -15.37 12.55 0.28
N THR A 114 -15.14 13.75 -0.25
CA THR A 114 -15.93 14.33 -1.35
C THR A 114 -15.47 13.87 -2.75
N GLY A 115 -14.54 12.92 -2.81
CA GLY A 115 -14.03 12.37 -4.06
C GLY A 115 -13.08 13.29 -4.83
N ARG A 116 -12.56 14.34 -4.22
CA ARG A 116 -11.60 15.26 -4.85
C ARG A 116 -10.17 14.82 -4.59
N GLY A 117 -9.30 14.94 -5.59
CA GLY A 117 -7.86 14.72 -5.44
C GLY A 117 -7.24 15.66 -4.41
N LEU A 118 -6.24 15.20 -3.68
CA LEU A 118 -5.54 15.95 -2.66
C LEU A 118 -4.08 16.17 -3.03
N MET A 119 -3.67 17.42 -3.22
CA MET A 119 -2.28 17.77 -3.47
C MET A 119 -1.62 18.35 -2.21
N LEU A 120 -0.55 17.72 -1.74
CA LEU A 120 0.26 18.16 -0.63
C LEU A 120 1.47 18.98 -1.13
N VAL A 121 1.46 20.27 -0.90
CA VAL A 121 2.55 21.20 -1.30
C VAL A 121 3.26 21.71 -0.05
N GLY A 122 4.58 21.79 -0.10
CA GLY A 122 5.40 22.29 1.00
C GLY A 122 6.88 22.01 0.82
N GLU A 123 7.71 22.56 1.68
CA GLU A 123 9.17 22.40 1.63
C GLU A 123 9.60 20.94 1.87
N PRO A 124 10.79 20.55 1.42
CA PRO A 124 11.40 19.26 1.76
C PRO A 124 11.47 19.05 3.28
N GLY A 125 11.27 17.82 3.75
CA GLY A 125 11.34 17.49 5.19
C GLY A 125 10.09 17.82 6.01
N THR A 126 9.00 18.33 5.42
CA THR A 126 7.75 18.65 6.12
C THR A 126 6.80 17.44 6.29
N ALA A 127 7.33 16.23 6.22
CA ALA A 127 6.59 14.97 6.43
C ALA A 127 5.40 14.73 5.47
N LYS A 128 5.40 15.31 4.26
CA LYS A 128 4.33 15.13 3.26
C LYS A 128 4.13 13.66 2.89
N SER A 129 5.20 12.94 2.58
CA SER A 129 5.14 11.51 2.22
C SER A 129 4.67 10.62 3.38
N LEU A 130 5.02 10.97 4.62
CA LEU A 130 4.47 10.28 5.79
C LEU A 130 2.97 10.55 5.92
N LEU A 131 2.54 11.80 5.74
CA LEU A 131 1.14 12.18 5.83
C LEU A 131 0.30 11.51 4.74
N SER A 132 0.79 11.46 3.49
CA SER A 132 0.13 10.74 2.39
C SER A 132 0.02 9.23 2.68
N GLU A 133 1.07 8.63 3.26
CA GLU A 133 1.08 7.23 3.68
C GLU A 133 0.03 6.96 4.78
N LEU A 134 -0.04 7.83 5.80
CA LEU A 134 -1.01 7.69 6.89
C LEU A 134 -2.46 7.87 6.40
N LEU A 135 -2.72 8.84 5.51
CA LEU A 135 -4.03 9.03 4.89
C LEU A 135 -4.45 7.81 4.08
N ALA A 136 -3.59 7.31 3.20
CA ALA A 136 -3.87 6.12 2.40
C ALA A 136 -4.10 4.88 3.29
N THR A 137 -3.30 4.71 4.35
CA THR A 137 -3.46 3.62 5.32
C THR A 137 -4.79 3.70 6.07
N ALA A 138 -5.18 4.89 6.56
CA ALA A 138 -6.43 5.09 7.27
C ALA A 138 -7.67 4.84 6.39
N ILE A 139 -7.58 5.23 5.11
CA ILE A 139 -8.69 5.18 4.16
C ILE A 139 -8.78 3.80 3.49
N SER A 140 -7.68 3.31 2.93
CA SER A 140 -7.64 2.11 2.10
C SER A 140 -7.13 0.85 2.81
N GLY A 141 -6.68 0.99 4.06
CA GLY A 141 -6.07 -0.10 4.84
C GLY A 141 -4.59 -0.35 4.53
N ASP A 142 -4.09 0.14 3.42
CA ASP A 142 -2.68 0.09 3.03
C ASP A 142 -2.30 1.33 2.19
N ALA A 143 -1.00 1.56 2.03
CA ALA A 143 -0.45 2.66 1.24
C ALA A 143 0.46 2.16 0.10
N GLY A 144 0.29 0.90 -0.32
CA GLY A 144 1.17 0.23 -1.27
C GLY A 144 1.07 0.76 -2.71
N LEU A 145 -0.06 1.34 -3.09
CA LEU A 145 -0.24 1.91 -4.43
C LEU A 145 0.46 3.27 -4.53
N THR A 146 1.75 3.23 -4.80
CA THR A 146 2.59 4.43 -4.88
C THR A 146 3.24 4.54 -6.25
N ILE A 147 3.14 5.72 -6.85
CA ILE A 147 3.82 6.12 -8.09
C ILE A 147 4.91 7.12 -7.72
N GLN A 148 6.15 6.80 -8.07
CA GLN A 148 7.27 7.72 -7.90
C GLN A 148 7.48 8.49 -9.20
N GLY A 149 7.14 9.77 -9.20
CA GLY A 149 7.30 10.64 -10.36
C GLY A 149 8.76 10.99 -10.67
N GLY A 150 9.07 11.08 -11.95
CA GLY A 150 10.36 11.47 -12.47
C GLY A 150 10.28 11.85 -13.95
N ALA A 151 11.35 12.42 -14.50
CA ALA A 151 11.40 12.84 -15.89
C ALA A 151 11.22 11.71 -16.91
N SER A 152 11.48 10.46 -16.51
CA SER A 152 11.32 9.26 -17.33
C SER A 152 10.04 8.49 -17.05
N THR A 153 9.15 9.00 -16.21
CA THR A 153 7.88 8.36 -15.92
C THR A 153 6.98 8.36 -17.15
N THR A 154 6.47 7.20 -17.52
CA THR A 154 5.57 6.99 -18.66
C THR A 154 4.15 6.67 -18.21
N GLU A 155 3.18 6.81 -19.12
CA GLU A 155 1.79 6.44 -18.84
C GLU A 155 1.62 4.97 -18.45
N ASP A 156 2.37 4.06 -19.09
CA ASP A 156 2.31 2.62 -18.81
C ASP A 156 2.69 2.27 -17.37
N GLN A 157 3.62 3.04 -16.79
CA GLN A 157 4.02 2.87 -15.39
C GLN A 157 2.94 3.31 -14.39
N ILE A 158 1.96 4.06 -14.86
CA ILE A 158 0.90 4.64 -14.03
C ILE A 158 -0.42 3.93 -14.25
N LYS A 159 -0.82 3.77 -15.52
CA LYS A 159 -2.10 3.18 -15.92
C LYS A 159 -2.04 1.66 -15.93
N TYR A 160 -1.46 1.09 -16.97
CA TYR A 160 -1.30 -0.35 -17.20
C TYR A 160 -0.23 -0.58 -18.26
N GLY A 161 0.36 -1.75 -18.25
CA GLY A 161 1.25 -2.23 -19.31
C GLY A 161 0.74 -3.55 -19.88
N TRP A 162 1.56 -4.17 -20.72
CA TRP A 162 1.22 -5.44 -21.35
C TRP A 162 2.27 -6.50 -21.08
N ASN A 163 1.81 -7.72 -20.78
CA ASN A 163 2.66 -8.90 -20.86
C ASN A 163 2.83 -9.28 -22.33
N TYR A 164 3.94 -8.90 -22.93
CA TYR A 164 4.19 -9.10 -24.37
C TYR A 164 4.16 -10.56 -24.79
N ALA A 165 4.55 -11.50 -23.92
CA ALA A 165 4.48 -12.92 -24.23
C ALA A 165 3.04 -13.41 -24.41
N LEU A 166 2.13 -12.97 -23.55
CA LEU A 166 0.71 -13.28 -23.67
C LEU A 166 0.07 -12.50 -24.82
N LEU A 167 0.44 -11.25 -25.01
CA LEU A 167 -0.07 -10.40 -26.09
C LEU A 167 0.20 -10.98 -27.47
N ILE A 168 1.42 -11.52 -27.69
CA ILE A 168 1.81 -12.14 -28.96
C ILE A 168 1.04 -13.45 -29.20
N ASN A 169 0.85 -14.25 -28.14
CA ASN A 169 0.23 -15.57 -28.26
C ASN A 169 -1.30 -15.51 -28.36
N HIS A 170 -1.95 -14.61 -27.64
CA HIS A 170 -3.40 -14.59 -27.44
C HIS A 170 -4.07 -13.27 -27.88
N GLY A 171 -3.28 -12.28 -28.30
CA GLY A 171 -3.79 -10.95 -28.59
C GLY A 171 -4.11 -10.14 -27.32
N PRO A 172 -4.65 -8.91 -27.49
CA PRO A 172 -5.06 -8.07 -26.37
C PRO A 172 -6.17 -8.73 -25.56
N SER A 173 -5.91 -8.96 -24.29
CA SER A 173 -6.85 -9.58 -23.35
C SER A 173 -6.62 -9.08 -21.94
N THR A 174 -7.62 -9.22 -21.07
CA THR A 174 -7.49 -8.87 -19.66
C THR A 174 -6.40 -9.67 -18.92
N GLU A 175 -6.07 -10.88 -19.41
CA GLU A 175 -5.00 -11.71 -18.88
C GLU A 175 -3.61 -11.20 -19.27
N ALA A 176 -3.49 -10.59 -20.45
CA ALA A 176 -2.24 -9.99 -20.92
C ALA A 176 -2.01 -8.59 -20.33
N LEU A 177 -3.04 -7.95 -19.77
CA LEU A 177 -2.94 -6.64 -19.14
C LEU A 177 -2.22 -6.74 -17.80
N VAL A 178 -1.19 -5.91 -17.62
CA VAL A 178 -0.43 -5.77 -16.36
C VAL A 178 -0.89 -4.48 -15.67
N PRO A 179 -1.69 -4.57 -14.60
CA PRO A 179 -2.22 -3.39 -13.94
C PRO A 179 -1.14 -2.60 -13.22
N ALA A 180 -0.99 -1.30 -13.52
CA ALA A 180 -0.15 -0.36 -12.78
C ALA A 180 -0.95 0.26 -11.61
N PRO A 181 -0.33 1.04 -10.71
CA PRO A 181 -0.99 1.51 -9.49
C PRO A 181 -2.30 2.25 -9.69
N LEU A 182 -2.42 3.06 -10.74
CA LEU A 182 -3.66 3.80 -11.02
C LEU A 182 -4.81 2.86 -11.41
N TYR A 183 -4.53 1.90 -12.29
CA TYR A 183 -5.51 0.87 -12.66
C TYR A 183 -5.97 0.08 -11.44
N GLN A 184 -5.02 -0.37 -10.59
CA GLN A 184 -5.33 -1.10 -9.37
C GLN A 184 -6.17 -0.27 -8.40
N GLY A 185 -5.80 1.01 -8.20
CA GLY A 185 -6.54 1.92 -7.33
C GLY A 185 -7.98 2.12 -7.79
N MET A 186 -8.20 2.34 -9.08
CA MET A 186 -9.54 2.48 -9.66
C MET A 186 -10.36 1.19 -9.53
N ARG A 187 -9.75 0.05 -9.88
CA ARG A 187 -10.40 -1.27 -9.79
C ARG A 187 -10.79 -1.64 -8.35
N ASP A 188 -9.92 -1.37 -7.40
CA ASP A 188 -10.05 -1.84 -6.02
C ASP A 188 -10.61 -0.77 -5.06
N GLY A 189 -10.89 0.45 -5.55
CA GLY A 189 -11.40 1.55 -4.73
C GLY A 189 -10.39 2.04 -3.69
N LYS A 190 -9.12 2.17 -4.06
CA LYS A 190 -8.03 2.54 -3.14
C LYS A 190 -7.41 3.89 -3.45
N ILE A 191 -6.83 4.52 -2.44
CA ILE A 191 -6.00 5.72 -2.60
C ILE A 191 -4.71 5.34 -3.32
N VAL A 192 -4.41 6.08 -4.39
CA VAL A 192 -3.14 6.03 -5.09
C VAL A 192 -2.30 7.23 -4.68
N ARG A 193 -1.08 7.00 -4.24
CA ARG A 193 -0.15 8.05 -3.85
C ARG A 193 0.75 8.39 -5.03
N PHE A 194 0.74 9.64 -5.44
CA PHE A 194 1.66 10.14 -6.46
C PHE A 194 2.71 11.03 -5.80
N GLU A 195 3.93 10.54 -5.65
CA GLU A 195 5.05 11.27 -5.08
C GLU A 195 5.80 12.03 -6.19
N GLU A 196 6.25 13.26 -5.91
CA GLU A 196 7.04 14.09 -6.83
C GLU A 196 6.36 14.35 -8.20
N ILE A 197 5.06 14.60 -8.22
CA ILE A 197 4.28 14.81 -9.45
C ILE A 197 4.86 15.93 -10.34
N THR A 198 5.41 16.97 -9.76
CA THR A 198 5.99 18.11 -10.49
C THR A 198 7.26 17.74 -11.30
N ARG A 199 7.82 16.56 -11.09
CA ARG A 199 8.97 16.06 -11.84
C ARG A 199 8.57 15.21 -13.04
N THR A 200 7.29 14.91 -13.21
CA THR A 200 6.79 14.11 -14.33
C THR A 200 6.54 14.98 -15.57
N PRO A 201 6.61 14.40 -16.78
CA PRO A 201 6.19 15.08 -18.00
C PRO A 201 4.73 15.59 -17.89
N LEU A 202 4.42 16.66 -18.63
CA LEU A 202 3.10 17.29 -18.59
C LEU A 202 1.99 16.34 -19.09
N GLU A 203 2.28 15.54 -20.10
CA GLU A 203 1.38 14.54 -20.67
C GLU A 203 0.90 13.53 -19.61
N VAL A 204 1.81 13.15 -18.71
CA VAL A 204 1.52 12.27 -17.58
C VAL A 204 0.59 12.94 -16.57
N GLN A 205 0.82 14.23 -16.29
CA GLN A 205 -0.04 15.00 -15.39
C GLN A 205 -1.45 15.19 -15.98
N ASP A 206 -1.55 15.49 -17.27
CA ASP A 206 -2.84 15.65 -17.98
C ASP A 206 -3.65 14.35 -17.96
N CYS A 207 -2.99 13.22 -18.09
CA CYS A 207 -3.62 11.90 -17.96
C CYS A 207 -4.33 11.73 -16.60
N LEU A 208 -3.73 12.20 -15.50
CA LEU A 208 -4.33 12.11 -14.17
C LEU A 208 -5.58 13.00 -14.03
N LEU A 209 -5.59 14.16 -14.66
CA LEU A 209 -6.75 15.06 -14.62
C LEU A 209 -7.99 14.40 -15.21
N GLY A 210 -7.89 13.73 -16.36
CA GLY A 210 -8.98 12.96 -16.95
C GLY A 210 -9.49 11.86 -16.01
N MET A 211 -8.59 11.10 -15.37
CA MET A 211 -8.99 10.04 -14.44
C MET A 211 -9.68 10.57 -13.17
N LEU A 212 -9.30 11.75 -12.70
CA LEU A 212 -9.93 12.38 -11.54
C LEU A 212 -11.28 13.01 -11.88
N SER A 213 -11.43 13.56 -13.10
CA SER A 213 -12.68 14.18 -13.55
C SER A 213 -13.76 13.16 -13.87
N ASP A 214 -13.43 12.24 -14.77
CA ASP A 214 -14.41 11.35 -15.39
C ASP A 214 -14.57 10.03 -14.63
N ARG A 215 -13.58 9.69 -13.76
CA ARG A 215 -13.56 8.45 -13.00
C ARG A 215 -13.59 7.19 -13.88
N VAL A 216 -13.13 7.31 -15.12
CA VAL A 216 -13.08 6.24 -16.12
C VAL A 216 -11.70 6.19 -16.75
N MET A 217 -11.16 5.00 -16.88
CA MET A 217 -9.95 4.71 -17.66
C MET A 217 -10.36 3.88 -18.88
N THR A 218 -10.05 4.38 -20.08
CA THR A 218 -10.25 3.63 -21.32
C THR A 218 -8.99 2.80 -21.63
N VAL A 219 -9.21 1.55 -22.01
CA VAL A 219 -8.19 0.60 -22.50
C VAL A 219 -8.56 0.29 -23.95
N PRO A 220 -8.07 1.08 -24.92
CA PRO A 220 -8.55 1.02 -26.32
C PRO A 220 -8.21 -0.30 -27.02
N GLU A 221 -7.23 -1.04 -26.51
CA GLU A 221 -6.84 -2.35 -27.04
C GLU A 221 -7.82 -3.47 -26.69
N LEU A 222 -8.66 -3.27 -25.67
CA LEU A 222 -9.70 -4.22 -25.28
C LEU A 222 -11.04 -3.87 -25.92
N THR A 223 -11.92 -4.86 -26.02
CA THR A 223 -13.27 -4.71 -26.62
C THR A 223 -14.36 -4.96 -25.60
N GLY A 224 -15.56 -4.43 -25.85
CA GLY A 224 -16.72 -4.60 -24.99
C GLY A 224 -16.55 -3.90 -23.63
N GLU A 225 -17.11 -4.50 -22.59
CA GLU A 225 -17.06 -3.95 -21.22
C GLU A 225 -15.64 -3.83 -20.65
N ALA A 226 -14.71 -4.68 -21.10
CA ALA A 226 -13.32 -4.64 -20.66
C ALA A 226 -12.56 -3.40 -21.15
N SER A 227 -13.06 -2.71 -22.18
CA SER A 227 -12.43 -1.50 -22.71
C SER A 227 -12.54 -0.28 -21.79
N GLN A 228 -13.37 -0.34 -20.76
CA GLN A 228 -13.56 0.76 -19.81
C GLN A 228 -13.50 0.27 -18.37
N LEU A 229 -12.65 0.90 -17.57
CA LEU A 229 -12.55 0.69 -16.14
C LEU A 229 -13.15 1.90 -15.41
N TYR A 230 -14.26 1.69 -14.73
CA TYR A 230 -14.88 2.67 -13.86
C TYR A 230 -14.24 2.61 -12.46
N ALA A 231 -13.93 3.76 -11.89
CA ALA A 231 -13.39 3.82 -10.53
C ALA A 231 -14.44 3.38 -9.50
N ARG A 232 -14.05 2.47 -8.63
CA ARG A 232 -14.87 2.06 -7.48
C ARG A 232 -14.83 3.14 -6.38
N GLU A 233 -15.85 3.10 -5.52
CA GLU A 233 -15.91 3.94 -4.32
C GLU A 233 -14.64 3.77 -3.47
N GLY A 234 -14.16 4.88 -2.91
CA GLY A 234 -12.89 4.92 -2.17
C GLY A 234 -11.67 5.28 -3.01
N PHE A 235 -11.73 5.16 -4.34
CA PHE A 235 -10.65 5.59 -5.22
C PHE A 235 -10.40 7.09 -5.14
N ASN A 236 -9.13 7.46 -4.96
CA ASN A 236 -8.66 8.85 -5.07
C ASN A 236 -7.13 8.90 -5.29
N ILE A 237 -6.60 10.10 -5.56
CA ILE A 237 -5.16 10.37 -5.75
C ILE A 237 -4.75 11.48 -4.79
#